data_a7e386778500630a94d22cda1edf323b
#
_entry.id   a7e386778500630a94d22cda1edf323b
#
_cell.length_a   1.000
_cell.length_b   1.000
_cell.length_c   1.000
_cell.angle_alpha   90.00
_cell.angle_beta   90.00
_cell.angle_gamma   90.00
#
_symmetry.space_group_name_H-M   'P 1'
#
loop_
_entity.id
_entity.type
_entity.pdbx_description
1 polymer ?
#
loop_
_entity_poly.entity_id
_entity_poly.type
_entity_poly.pdbx_seq_one_letter_code
_entity_poly.pdbx_strand_id
1 'polypeptide(L)'
;MCFITGKGYAQECGPNCPACSGGSSGGIIAKNNLVVSVLGMPTSDDEYAVTNIRYGVFKWLDVGVGYAFKAKKPIWSLRIKALAEKEDKWYPGVIVGTGSVRTGGNDQSVYGMLTKTIEFNEKFALQGYVGAASVFKDFENPFFLSGVSAIFFEKFTVFGSYDGKNFHEGLSWIATDNLTLSALMIETRYPSLSVSYRFDLGKKK
;
A
#
# COMPACT_ATOMS: atom_id res chain seq x y z
N MET A 1 -0.94 -31.60 -9.56
CA MET A 1 -2.19 -30.96 -10.01
C MET A 1 -2.78 -30.29 -8.79
N CYS A 2 -2.41 -29.04 -8.55
CA CYS A 2 -2.83 -28.28 -7.37
C CYS A 2 -4.06 -27.49 -7.79
N PHE A 3 -5.22 -27.79 -7.24
CA PHE A 3 -6.42 -27.01 -7.43
C PHE A 3 -6.25 -25.72 -6.64
N ILE A 4 -5.92 -24.64 -7.34
CA ILE A 4 -6.02 -23.29 -6.81
C ILE A 4 -7.51 -22.95 -6.88
N THR A 5 -8.22 -23.16 -5.78
CA THR A 5 -9.56 -22.62 -5.62
C THR A 5 -9.40 -21.08 -5.56
N GLY A 6 -9.86 -20.42 -6.60
CA GLY A 6 -9.94 -18.96 -6.66
C GLY A 6 -10.78 -18.42 -5.51
N LYS A 7 -10.13 -17.98 -4.48
CA LYS A 7 -10.72 -17.24 -3.35
C LYS A 7 -9.81 -16.12 -2.94
N GLY A 8 -10.15 -14.91 -3.36
CA GLY A 8 -9.89 -13.75 -2.53
C GLY A 8 -8.67 -12.92 -2.82
N TYR A 9 -8.49 -12.42 -4.06
CA TYR A 9 -7.54 -11.32 -4.31
C TYR A 9 -7.93 -10.03 -3.60
N ALA A 10 -9.21 -9.82 -3.33
CA ALA A 10 -9.73 -8.62 -2.71
C ALA A 10 -9.58 -8.57 -1.18
N GLN A 11 -9.34 -9.66 -0.49
CA GLN A 11 -9.32 -9.65 0.98
C GLN A 11 -7.95 -9.46 1.60
N GLU A 12 -6.91 -9.80 0.88
CA GLU A 12 -5.56 -9.60 1.37
C GLU A 12 -4.80 -8.91 0.24
N CYS A 13 -4.61 -7.62 0.38
CA CYS A 13 -3.54 -7.00 -0.37
C CYS A 13 -2.34 -7.91 -0.12
N GLY A 14 -2.04 -8.76 -1.11
CA GLY A 14 -0.88 -9.60 -1.03
C GLY A 14 0.30 -8.71 -0.63
N PRO A 15 1.35 -9.27 -0.05
CA PRO A 15 2.53 -8.53 0.37
C PRO A 15 3.13 -7.65 -0.72
N ASN A 16 2.66 -7.83 -1.88
CA ASN A 16 3.17 -7.31 -3.15
C ASN A 16 2.25 -6.26 -3.76
N CYS A 17 1.20 -5.83 -3.07
CA CYS A 17 0.44 -4.68 -3.53
C CYS A 17 1.38 -3.47 -3.50
N PRO A 18 1.67 -2.83 -4.66
CA PRO A 18 2.52 -1.62 -4.72
C PRO A 18 2.08 -0.57 -3.76
N ALA A 19 0.81 -0.60 -3.59
CA ALA A 19 0.09 0.20 -2.67
C ALA A 19 0.40 -0.09 -1.20
N CYS A 20 0.91 -1.25 -0.83
CA CYS A 20 1.34 -1.58 0.53
C CYS A 20 2.80 -1.20 0.79
N SER A 21 3.63 -1.04 -0.26
CA SER A 21 5.05 -0.74 -0.14
C SER A 21 5.38 0.75 -0.12
N GLY A 22 4.48 1.60 -0.57
CA GLY A 22 4.74 3.04 -0.73
C GLY A 22 3.64 3.96 -0.24
N GLY A 23 3.19 3.85 0.98
CA GLY A 23 2.23 4.80 1.60
C GLY A 23 0.93 5.00 0.82
N SER A 24 -0.16 4.94 1.16
CA SER A 24 -1.50 5.21 0.59
C SER A 24 -2.10 4.11 -0.25
N SER A 25 -2.30 2.92 0.26
CA SER A 25 -3.13 1.99 -0.45
C SER A 25 -3.84 0.98 0.40
N GLY A 26 -4.97 0.71 -0.10
CA GLY A 26 -6.06 -0.01 0.45
C GLY A 26 -5.85 -1.43 0.97
N GLY A 27 -4.66 -1.83 1.37
CA GLY A 27 -4.42 -3.19 1.84
C GLY A 27 -3.84 -3.29 3.25
N ILE A 28 -4.27 -4.30 3.98
CA ILE A 28 -3.71 -4.69 5.29
C ILE A 28 -2.77 -5.88 5.10
N ILE A 29 -1.64 -5.88 5.80
CA ILE A 29 -0.72 -7.00 5.79
C ILE A 29 -1.40 -8.22 6.41
N ALA A 30 -1.31 -9.36 5.74
CA ALA A 30 -1.88 -10.61 6.22
C ALA A 30 -1.30 -11.00 7.59
N LYS A 31 -2.12 -11.64 8.42
CA LYS A 31 -1.71 -12.07 9.77
C LYS A 31 -0.43 -12.90 9.71
N ASN A 32 0.48 -12.63 10.65
CA ASN A 32 1.79 -13.27 10.77
C ASN A 32 2.75 -13.02 9.60
N ASN A 33 2.47 -12.06 8.73
CA ASN A 33 3.42 -11.61 7.73
C ASN A 33 4.15 -10.35 8.21
N LEU A 34 5.45 -10.31 7.98
CA LEU A 34 6.30 -9.14 8.15
C LEU A 34 6.74 -8.68 6.77
N VAL A 35 6.54 -7.41 6.47
CA VAL A 35 6.98 -6.80 5.20
C VAL A 35 8.02 -5.73 5.53
N VAL A 36 9.15 -5.83 4.88
CA VAL A 36 10.22 -4.81 4.92
C VAL A 36 10.31 -4.18 3.55
N SER A 37 10.24 -2.86 3.48
CA SER A 37 10.35 -2.13 2.22
C SER A 37 11.32 -0.97 2.32
N VAL A 38 11.97 -0.69 1.20
CA VAL A 38 12.85 0.47 1.01
C VAL A 38 12.39 1.17 -0.27
N LEU A 39 12.16 2.46 -0.17
CA LEU A 39 11.87 3.35 -1.28
C LEU A 39 13.03 4.33 -1.42
N GLY A 40 13.66 4.35 -2.59
CA GLY A 40 14.71 5.30 -2.96
C GLY A 40 14.19 6.33 -3.94
N MET A 41 14.46 7.61 -3.67
CA MET A 41 14.02 8.78 -4.44
C MET A 41 15.22 9.70 -4.68
N PRO A 42 16.22 9.29 -5.47
CA PRO A 42 17.52 9.93 -5.52
C PRO A 42 17.51 11.40 -5.98
N THR A 43 16.47 11.78 -6.69
CA THR A 43 16.31 13.15 -7.24
C THR A 43 15.30 14.00 -6.48
N SER A 44 14.69 13.48 -5.41
CA SER A 44 13.68 14.22 -4.65
C SER A 44 14.30 15.27 -3.74
N ASP A 45 13.70 16.47 -3.75
CA ASP A 45 14.08 17.57 -2.89
C ASP A 45 13.58 17.39 -1.44
N ASP A 46 12.52 16.62 -1.23
CA ASP A 46 11.90 16.43 0.08
C ASP A 46 12.50 15.26 0.86
N GLU A 47 12.67 14.10 0.23
CA GLU A 47 13.20 12.88 0.86
C GLU A 47 13.92 12.02 -0.17
N TYR A 48 15.12 11.50 0.15
CA TYR A 48 15.86 10.64 -0.79
C TYR A 48 15.65 9.14 -0.54
N ALA A 49 15.26 8.75 0.66
CA ALA A 49 14.96 7.36 0.99
C ALA A 49 14.02 7.25 2.18
N VAL A 50 13.14 6.27 2.13
CA VAL A 50 12.23 5.87 3.21
C VAL A 50 12.30 4.37 3.38
N THR A 51 12.45 3.89 4.62
CA THR A 51 12.28 2.48 4.97
C THR A 51 10.97 2.29 5.72
N ASN A 52 10.39 1.10 5.60
CA ASN A 52 9.18 0.75 6.33
C ASN A 52 9.20 -0.74 6.68
N ILE A 53 8.84 -1.06 7.91
CA ILE A 53 8.66 -2.42 8.42
C ILE A 53 7.24 -2.50 8.93
N ARG A 54 6.45 -3.47 8.42
CA ARG A 54 5.05 -3.63 8.79
C ARG A 54 4.75 -5.08 9.13
N TYR A 55 3.94 -5.28 10.16
CA TYR A 55 3.55 -6.60 10.65
C TYR A 55 2.03 -6.74 10.73
N GLY A 56 1.50 -7.80 10.15
CA GLY A 56 0.10 -8.20 10.26
C GLY A 56 -0.17 -8.90 11.59
N VAL A 57 -0.75 -8.16 12.54
CA VAL A 57 -1.09 -8.68 13.89
C VAL A 57 -2.33 -9.57 13.82
N PHE A 58 -3.37 -9.07 13.16
CA PHE A 58 -4.62 -9.78 12.93
C PHE A 58 -5.03 -9.66 11.47
N LYS A 59 -6.04 -10.42 11.02
CA LYS A 59 -6.59 -10.28 9.66
C LYS A 59 -7.17 -8.90 9.37
N TRP A 60 -7.40 -8.09 10.40
CA TRP A 60 -7.99 -6.77 10.33
C TRP A 60 -7.10 -5.65 10.88
N LEU A 61 -5.90 -5.98 11.35
CA LEU A 61 -4.96 -5.01 11.96
C LEU A 61 -3.53 -5.27 11.51
N ASP A 62 -2.87 -4.25 11.02
CA ASP A 62 -1.42 -4.22 10.91
C ASP A 62 -0.83 -2.97 11.59
N VAL A 63 0.41 -3.11 11.99
CA VAL A 63 1.23 -2.06 12.59
C VAL A 63 2.55 -1.94 11.85
N GLY A 64 3.14 -0.77 11.86
CA GLY A 64 4.41 -0.57 11.20
C GLY A 64 5.22 0.58 11.76
N VAL A 65 6.52 0.51 11.50
CA VAL A 65 7.48 1.56 11.79
C VAL A 65 8.33 1.79 10.55
N GLY A 66 8.69 3.03 10.32
CA GLY A 66 9.53 3.43 9.21
C GLY A 66 10.49 4.54 9.61
N TYR A 67 11.35 4.93 8.68
CA TYR A 67 12.30 6.00 8.89
C TYR A 67 12.50 6.79 7.59
N ALA A 68 12.31 8.10 7.67
CA ALA A 68 12.60 9.06 6.60
C ALA A 68 14.02 9.60 6.81
N PHE A 69 14.92 9.28 5.89
CA PHE A 69 16.36 9.48 6.10
C PHE A 69 16.79 10.95 6.05
N LYS A 70 16.27 11.73 5.11
CA LYS A 70 16.61 13.15 4.98
C LYS A 70 16.01 13.97 6.12
N ALA A 71 14.72 13.70 6.41
CA ALA A 71 14.05 14.37 7.51
C ALA A 71 14.53 13.90 8.89
N LYS A 72 15.26 12.76 8.96
CA LYS A 72 15.72 12.11 10.20
C LYS A 72 14.57 11.86 11.17
N LYS A 73 13.42 11.40 10.66
CA LYS A 73 12.20 11.22 11.45
C LYS A 73 11.73 9.77 11.40
N PRO A 74 11.34 9.19 12.55
CA PRO A 74 10.59 7.94 12.57
C PRO A 74 9.17 8.19 12.06
N ILE A 75 8.64 7.19 11.36
CA ILE A 75 7.25 7.13 10.90
C ILE A 75 6.65 5.89 11.57
N TRP A 76 5.47 6.00 12.14
CA TRP A 76 4.74 4.85 12.66
C TRP A 76 3.39 4.74 11.95
N SER A 77 2.89 3.55 11.81
CA SER A 77 1.62 3.28 11.16
C SER A 77 0.81 2.23 11.90
N LEU A 78 -0.49 2.45 11.91
CA LEU A 78 -1.47 1.49 12.38
C LEU A 78 -2.62 1.53 11.38
N ARG A 79 -3.04 0.37 10.88
CA ARG A 79 -4.16 0.26 9.95
C ARG A 79 -5.14 -0.79 10.40
N ILE A 80 -6.41 -0.43 10.30
CA ILE A 80 -7.55 -1.24 10.71
C ILE A 80 -8.47 -1.40 9.50
N LYS A 81 -8.75 -2.64 9.13
CA LYS A 81 -9.81 -2.97 8.19
C LYS A 81 -11.14 -3.00 8.96
N ALA A 82 -11.81 -1.86 8.98
CA ALA A 82 -13.07 -1.70 9.72
C ALA A 82 -14.22 -2.49 9.05
N LEU A 83 -14.19 -2.61 7.73
CA LEU A 83 -15.11 -3.42 6.96
C LEU A 83 -14.35 -4.19 5.89
N ALA A 84 -14.62 -5.51 5.80
CA ALA A 84 -14.10 -6.32 4.71
C ALA A 84 -14.92 -6.07 3.45
N GLU A 85 -14.24 -5.94 2.33
CA GLU A 85 -14.87 -5.94 1.01
C GLU A 85 -15.59 -7.27 0.76
N LYS A 86 -16.73 -7.23 0.06
CA LYS A 86 -17.44 -8.42 -0.41
C LYS A 86 -17.34 -8.46 -1.94
N GLU A 87 -16.75 -9.53 -2.46
CA GLU A 87 -16.50 -9.72 -3.89
C GLU A 87 -17.79 -9.76 -4.70
N ASP A 88 -18.78 -10.50 -4.22
CA ASP A 88 -20.07 -10.73 -4.85
C ASP A 88 -21.09 -9.58 -4.65
N LYS A 89 -20.72 -8.52 -3.94
CA LYS A 89 -21.58 -7.39 -3.62
C LYS A 89 -20.87 -6.07 -3.88
N TRP A 90 -21.66 -5.04 -4.13
CA TRP A 90 -21.18 -3.67 -4.34
C TRP A 90 -20.52 -3.04 -3.08
N TYR A 91 -20.54 -3.69 -1.92
CA TYR A 91 -20.00 -3.14 -0.69
C TYR A 91 -18.48 -2.97 -0.75
N PRO A 92 -17.96 -1.73 -0.62
CA PRO A 92 -16.53 -1.50 -0.53
C PRO A 92 -15.97 -1.97 0.81
N GLY A 93 -14.70 -2.24 0.85
CA GLY A 93 -13.93 -2.35 2.08
C GLY A 93 -13.72 -0.97 2.70
N VAL A 94 -13.62 -0.91 4.02
CA VAL A 94 -13.31 0.33 4.77
C VAL A 94 -12.03 0.13 5.54
N ILE A 95 -11.06 1.00 5.30
CA ILE A 95 -9.79 1.02 6.03
C ILE A 95 -9.65 2.38 6.71
N VAL A 96 -9.31 2.35 7.97
CA VAL A 96 -8.91 3.52 8.74
C VAL A 96 -7.51 3.32 9.27
N GLY A 97 -6.74 4.38 9.37
CA GLY A 97 -5.37 4.23 9.83
C GLY A 97 -4.66 5.53 10.11
N THR A 98 -3.43 5.36 10.51
CA THR A 98 -2.49 6.46 10.70
C THR A 98 -1.14 6.08 10.10
N GLY A 99 -0.34 7.08 9.76
CA GLY A 99 0.96 6.93 9.12
C GLY A 99 1.23 8.08 8.16
N SER A 100 2.30 8.02 7.40
CA SER A 100 2.48 8.94 6.29
C SER A 100 1.60 8.47 5.13
N VAL A 101 0.66 9.31 4.70
CA VAL A 101 -0.22 9.02 3.55
C VAL A 101 0.35 9.59 2.25
N ARG A 102 1.25 10.57 2.34
CA ARG A 102 1.94 11.12 1.17
C ARG A 102 3.10 10.23 0.80
N THR A 103 3.16 9.84 -0.46
CA THR A 103 4.26 9.01 -0.97
C THR A 103 5.57 9.77 -0.85
N GLY A 104 6.57 9.16 -0.18
CA GLY A 104 7.83 9.85 0.14
C GLY A 104 7.74 10.92 1.22
N GLY A 105 6.54 11.24 1.72
CA GLY A 105 6.35 12.19 2.80
C GLY A 105 6.73 11.66 4.18
N ASN A 106 6.94 12.56 5.11
CA ASN A 106 7.33 12.26 6.49
C ASN A 106 6.36 12.81 7.55
N ASP A 107 5.23 13.37 7.13
CA ASP A 107 4.21 13.88 8.03
C ASP A 107 3.26 12.79 8.47
N GLN A 108 3.05 12.71 9.78
CA GLN A 108 2.11 11.77 10.37
C GLN A 108 0.67 12.25 10.15
N SER A 109 -0.18 11.37 9.66
CA SER A 109 -1.57 11.65 9.28
C SER A 109 -2.51 10.61 9.87
N VAL A 110 -3.79 10.95 9.94
CA VAL A 110 -4.90 10.00 10.09
C VAL A 110 -5.70 9.98 8.81
N TYR A 111 -6.22 8.83 8.44
CA TYR A 111 -6.98 8.69 7.18
C TYR A 111 -8.07 7.62 7.26
N GLY A 112 -9.04 7.77 6.38
CA GLY A 112 -10.06 6.77 6.10
C GLY A 112 -10.23 6.57 4.60
N MET A 113 -10.35 5.33 4.15
CA MET A 113 -10.47 4.97 2.74
C MET A 113 -11.54 3.92 2.51
N LEU A 114 -12.24 4.06 1.40
CA LEU A 114 -13.07 3.03 0.79
C LEU A 114 -12.27 2.36 -0.31
N THR A 115 -12.29 1.05 -0.35
CA THR A 115 -11.53 0.26 -1.33
C THR A 115 -12.46 -0.69 -2.07
N LYS A 116 -12.24 -0.86 -3.37
CA LYS A 116 -12.98 -1.84 -4.17
C LYS A 116 -12.07 -2.49 -5.20
N THR A 117 -12.15 -3.81 -5.28
CA THR A 117 -11.51 -4.62 -6.31
C THR A 117 -12.58 -5.22 -7.20
N ILE A 118 -12.37 -5.18 -8.51
CA ILE A 118 -13.23 -5.78 -9.51
C ILE A 118 -12.37 -6.76 -10.31
N GLU A 119 -12.67 -8.04 -10.19
CA GLU A 119 -12.04 -9.09 -10.96
C GLU A 119 -12.81 -9.32 -12.26
N PHE A 120 -12.16 -9.12 -13.39
CA PHE A 120 -12.76 -9.38 -14.71
C PHE A 120 -12.53 -10.82 -15.16
N ASN A 121 -11.38 -11.36 -14.81
CA ASN A 121 -11.00 -12.76 -15.04
C ASN A 121 -9.76 -13.10 -14.19
N GLU A 122 -9.30 -14.35 -14.26
CA GLU A 122 -8.13 -14.85 -13.52
C GLU A 122 -6.81 -14.09 -13.82
N LYS A 123 -6.76 -13.33 -14.90
CA LYS A 123 -5.54 -12.63 -15.34
C LYS A 123 -5.60 -11.12 -15.19
N PHE A 124 -6.78 -10.57 -14.93
CA PHE A 124 -6.97 -9.13 -14.89
C PHE A 124 -7.96 -8.70 -13.82
N ALA A 125 -7.52 -7.80 -12.95
CA ALA A 125 -8.34 -7.14 -11.96
C ALA A 125 -8.05 -5.63 -11.92
N LEU A 126 -9.06 -4.84 -11.57
CA LEU A 126 -8.93 -3.42 -11.24
C LEU A 126 -9.21 -3.22 -9.75
N GLN A 127 -8.34 -2.47 -9.10
CA GLN A 127 -8.53 -2.05 -7.72
C GLN A 127 -8.56 -0.53 -7.66
N GLY A 128 -9.54 0.03 -6.96
CA GLY A 128 -9.63 1.46 -6.73
C GLY A 128 -9.80 1.78 -5.25
N TYR A 129 -9.40 2.98 -4.87
CA TYR A 129 -9.71 3.53 -3.55
C TYR A 129 -10.00 5.02 -3.63
N VAL A 130 -10.83 5.48 -2.70
CA VAL A 130 -11.09 6.89 -2.44
C VAL A 130 -11.14 7.12 -0.94
N GLY A 131 -10.71 8.27 -0.49
CA GLY A 131 -10.68 8.56 0.93
C GLY A 131 -10.32 10.00 1.26
N ALA A 132 -10.14 10.24 2.55
CA ALA A 132 -9.66 11.50 3.06
C ALA A 132 -8.62 11.27 4.15
N ALA A 133 -7.72 12.23 4.28
CA ALA A 133 -6.71 12.24 5.32
C ALA A 133 -6.53 13.65 5.89
N SER A 134 -5.98 13.69 7.09
CA SER A 134 -5.57 14.94 7.73
C SER A 134 -4.21 14.76 8.40
N VAL A 135 -3.32 15.72 8.24
CA VAL A 135 -2.03 15.72 8.92
C VAL A 135 -2.23 16.15 10.37
N PHE A 136 -1.56 15.50 11.34
CA PHE A 136 -1.73 15.83 12.76
C PHE A 136 -1.43 17.29 13.11
N LYS A 137 -0.52 17.92 12.36
CA LYS A 137 -0.18 19.33 12.55
C LYS A 137 -1.22 20.32 11.99
N ASP A 138 -2.07 19.82 11.09
CA ASP A 138 -3.06 20.61 10.35
C ASP A 138 -4.35 19.79 10.20
N PHE A 139 -4.94 19.43 11.35
CA PHE A 139 -6.08 18.54 11.39
C PHE A 139 -7.36 19.17 10.81
N GLU A 140 -7.43 20.50 10.77
CA GLU A 140 -8.57 21.26 10.30
C GLU A 140 -8.67 21.27 8.77
N ASN A 141 -7.59 20.93 8.06
CA ASN A 141 -7.54 20.93 6.61
C ASN A 141 -7.43 19.51 6.04
N PRO A 142 -8.54 18.74 5.99
CA PRO A 142 -8.53 17.43 5.38
C PRO A 142 -8.30 17.51 3.87
N PHE A 143 -7.63 16.53 3.31
CA PHE A 143 -7.40 16.42 1.88
C PHE A 143 -7.86 15.08 1.33
N PHE A 144 -8.17 15.07 0.04
CA PHE A 144 -8.69 13.91 -0.66
C PHE A 144 -7.56 12.96 -1.08
N LEU A 145 -7.84 11.67 -0.98
CA LEU A 145 -6.97 10.59 -1.45
C LEU A 145 -7.71 9.76 -2.48
N SER A 146 -7.03 9.37 -3.55
CA SER A 146 -7.58 8.42 -4.50
C SER A 146 -6.48 7.66 -5.22
N GLY A 147 -6.85 6.51 -5.80
CA GLY A 147 -5.96 5.76 -6.65
C GLY A 147 -6.67 4.63 -7.36
N VAL A 148 -6.03 4.19 -8.42
CA VAL A 148 -6.46 3.06 -9.23
C VAL A 148 -5.25 2.20 -9.58
N SER A 149 -5.45 0.89 -9.61
CA SER A 149 -4.43 -0.08 -9.98
C SER A 149 -5.02 -1.12 -10.92
N ALA A 150 -4.31 -1.43 -11.98
CA ALA A 150 -4.60 -2.52 -12.89
C ALA A 150 -3.61 -3.65 -12.63
N ILE A 151 -4.13 -4.82 -12.30
CA ILE A 151 -3.36 -6.00 -11.90
C ILE A 151 -3.44 -7.02 -13.03
N PHE A 152 -2.28 -7.45 -13.52
CA PHE A 152 -2.16 -8.40 -14.63
C PHE A 152 -1.42 -9.66 -14.18
N PHE A 153 -2.00 -10.82 -14.49
CA PHE A 153 -1.40 -12.15 -14.23
C PHE A 153 -0.95 -12.33 -12.77
N GLU A 154 -1.59 -11.63 -11.84
CA GLU A 154 -1.22 -11.61 -10.41
C GLU A 154 0.21 -11.17 -10.10
N LYS A 155 0.97 -10.77 -11.11
CA LYS A 155 2.41 -10.47 -11.01
C LYS A 155 2.78 -9.04 -11.35
N PHE A 156 2.02 -8.41 -12.21
CA PHE A 156 2.30 -7.04 -12.65
C PHE A 156 1.17 -6.12 -12.22
N THR A 157 1.51 -4.97 -11.70
CA THR A 157 0.53 -3.95 -11.34
C THR A 157 0.99 -2.61 -11.89
N VAL A 158 0.12 -1.97 -12.65
CA VAL A 158 0.26 -0.56 -13.03
C VAL A 158 -0.68 0.24 -12.14
N PHE A 159 -0.23 1.34 -11.58
CA PHE A 159 -1.05 2.13 -10.69
C PHE A 159 -0.82 3.63 -10.86
N GLY A 160 -1.87 4.38 -10.53
CA GLY A 160 -1.83 5.83 -10.38
C GLY A 160 -2.55 6.23 -9.10
N SER A 161 -2.04 7.20 -8.41
CA SER A 161 -2.62 7.68 -7.15
C SER A 161 -2.46 9.19 -6.98
N TYR A 162 -3.38 9.77 -6.21
CA TYR A 162 -3.35 11.16 -5.78
C TYR A 162 -3.36 11.22 -4.26
N ASP A 163 -2.43 11.94 -3.67
CA ASP A 163 -2.18 11.98 -2.22
C ASP A 163 -2.64 13.29 -1.55
N GLY A 164 -3.54 14.01 -2.21
CA GLY A 164 -4.04 15.30 -1.75
C GLY A 164 -3.26 16.50 -2.24
N LYS A 165 -2.08 16.28 -2.83
CA LYS A 165 -1.23 17.34 -3.39
C LYS A 165 -0.69 16.97 -4.76
N ASN A 166 -0.16 15.77 -4.89
CA ASN A 166 0.57 15.32 -6.07
C ASN A 166 0.00 14.02 -6.63
N PHE A 167 0.23 13.79 -7.91
CA PHE A 167 0.00 12.51 -8.56
C PHE A 167 1.28 11.66 -8.53
N HIS A 168 1.07 10.36 -8.35
CA HIS A 168 2.12 9.36 -8.37
C HIS A 168 1.68 8.21 -9.26
N GLU A 169 2.60 7.66 -10.02
CA GLU A 169 2.35 6.55 -10.91
C GLU A 169 3.46 5.53 -10.82
N GLY A 170 3.19 4.30 -11.18
CA GLY A 170 4.22 3.28 -11.14
C GLY A 170 3.81 1.94 -11.68
N LEU A 171 4.82 1.10 -11.77
CA LEU A 171 4.75 -0.29 -12.14
C LEU A 171 5.39 -1.13 -11.04
N SER A 172 4.73 -2.21 -10.68
CA SER A 172 5.29 -3.21 -9.76
C SER A 172 5.30 -4.58 -10.37
N TRP A 173 6.33 -5.32 -10.04
CA TRP A 173 6.52 -6.69 -10.45
C TRP A 173 6.83 -7.59 -9.25
N ILE A 174 6.05 -8.64 -9.12
CA ILE A 174 6.27 -9.73 -8.15
C ILE A 174 7.33 -10.66 -8.76
N ALA A 175 8.58 -10.45 -8.38
CA ALA A 175 9.71 -11.23 -8.91
C ALA A 175 9.73 -12.66 -8.34
N THR A 176 9.37 -12.81 -7.07
CA THR A 176 9.18 -14.10 -6.40
C THR A 176 8.00 -14.01 -5.43
N ASP A 177 7.59 -15.13 -4.83
CA ASP A 177 6.50 -15.15 -3.84
C ASP A 177 6.72 -14.17 -2.67
N ASN A 178 7.96 -13.77 -2.44
CA ASN A 178 8.33 -12.92 -1.31
C ASN A 178 8.94 -11.57 -1.72
N LEU A 179 9.34 -11.38 -2.98
CA LEU A 179 10.05 -10.19 -3.44
C LEU A 179 9.23 -9.41 -4.45
N THR A 180 9.02 -8.14 -4.19
CA THR A 180 8.41 -7.19 -5.12
C THR A 180 9.37 -6.07 -5.43
N LEU A 181 9.48 -5.75 -6.70
CA LEU A 181 10.23 -4.62 -7.23
C LEU A 181 9.23 -3.62 -7.84
N SER A 182 9.43 -2.34 -7.58
CA SER A 182 8.57 -1.29 -8.14
C SER A 182 9.40 -0.14 -8.69
N ALA A 183 9.00 0.34 -9.85
CA ALA A 183 9.48 1.59 -10.43
C ALA A 183 8.33 2.61 -10.35
N LEU A 184 8.63 3.80 -9.83
CA LEU A 184 7.64 4.84 -9.55
C LEU A 184 8.10 6.19 -10.10
N MET A 185 7.13 7.00 -10.49
CA MET A 185 7.31 8.44 -10.66
C MET A 185 6.56 9.13 -9.53
N ILE A 186 7.30 9.62 -8.54
CA ILE A 186 6.74 10.35 -7.42
C ILE A 186 6.55 11.81 -7.85
N GLU A 187 5.36 12.37 -7.57
CA GLU A 187 4.96 13.72 -8.00
C GLU A 187 5.02 13.89 -9.54
N THR A 188 4.88 12.79 -10.32
CA THR A 188 5.07 12.79 -11.78
C THR A 188 6.42 13.39 -12.22
N ARG A 189 7.38 13.47 -11.30
CA ARG A 189 8.63 14.22 -11.46
C ARG A 189 9.86 13.46 -11.00
N TYR A 190 9.77 12.71 -9.91
CA TYR A 190 10.91 12.07 -9.29
C TYR A 190 10.94 10.57 -9.58
N PRO A 191 11.83 10.10 -10.47
CA PRO A 191 12.01 8.68 -10.71
C PRO A 191 12.52 8.00 -9.43
N SER A 192 11.87 6.91 -9.06
CA SER A 192 12.06 6.25 -7.77
C SER A 192 11.98 4.75 -7.91
N LEU A 193 12.66 4.03 -7.05
CA LEU A 193 12.66 2.57 -7.01
C LEU A 193 12.28 2.10 -5.60
N SER A 194 11.46 1.06 -5.54
CA SER A 194 11.11 0.41 -4.29
C SER A 194 11.38 -1.08 -4.35
N VAL A 195 11.88 -1.61 -3.26
CA VAL A 195 12.07 -3.05 -3.04
C VAL A 195 11.33 -3.43 -1.77
N SER A 196 10.51 -4.46 -1.84
CA SER A 196 9.78 -4.99 -0.69
C SER A 196 10.00 -6.49 -0.57
N TYR A 197 10.26 -6.94 0.66
CA TYR A 197 10.42 -8.36 0.96
C TYR A 197 9.47 -8.78 2.08
N ARG A 198 8.78 -9.91 1.87
CA ARG A 198 7.85 -10.51 2.82
C ARG A 198 8.46 -11.72 3.52
N PHE A 199 8.29 -11.77 4.82
CA PHE A 199 8.56 -12.93 5.67
C PHE A 199 7.22 -13.48 6.16
N ASP A 200 6.94 -14.75 5.87
CA ASP A 200 5.81 -15.49 6.44
C ASP A 200 6.27 -16.12 7.77
N LEU A 201 5.87 -15.51 8.88
CA LEU A 201 6.22 -15.97 10.23
C LEU A 201 5.22 -17.01 10.78
N GLY A 202 4.16 -17.30 10.04
CA GLY A 202 3.11 -18.25 10.43
C GLY A 202 3.38 -19.70 10.01
N LYS A 203 4.29 -19.94 9.08
CA LYS A 203 4.68 -21.30 8.68
C LYS A 203 5.58 -21.91 9.74
N LYS A 204 5.00 -22.79 10.57
CA LYS A 204 5.81 -23.76 11.31
C LYS A 204 6.45 -24.70 10.28
N LYS A 205 7.78 -24.78 10.29
CA LYS A 205 8.52 -25.81 9.55
C LYS A 205 8.17 -27.19 10.08
#